data_216203abcb5b31d0bb4e9d465808b09a
#
_entry.id   216203abcb5b31d0bb4e9d465808b09a
#
_cell.length_a   1.000
_cell.length_b   1.000
_cell.length_c   1.000
_cell.angle_alpha   90.00
_cell.angle_beta   90.00
_cell.angle_gamma   90.00
#
_symmetry.space_group_name_H-M   'P 1'
#
loop_
_entity.id
_entity.type
_entity.pdbx_description
1 polymer ?
#
loop_
_entity_poly.entity_id
_entity_poly.type
_entity_poly.pdbx_seq_one_letter_code
_entity_poly.pdbx_strand_id
1 'polypeptide(L)'
;MITSLQNARVKQVVRLRQRRHRESERLFLIEGYREIQRAVEASVRIHALFTCEQFFSRSDTKDLVRQVAADVDATVEAVSSAVFAKMSVRDGSDGLLAVAPSPAWSLGDMTVPANGLFLVSTATEKPGNLGTILRSADAAGVDGVVVCSAGTDVLNPNVVRASLGTVFSIPVARADPDSVRLWLKHHTIRIIAAAPDADRLYIEADMTRSCAILLGSEHTGLDIEWMASADDRVRLPSVGHADSINVAMAATVMLFEARRQRRLQPSD
;
A
#
# COMPACT_ATOMS: atom_id res chain seq x y z
N MET A 1 -23.30 -15.81 17.26
CA MET A 1 -22.76 -16.37 15.99
C MET A 1 -23.72 -16.06 14.86
N ILE A 2 -23.25 -15.48 13.76
CA ILE A 2 -24.04 -15.18 12.56
C ILE A 2 -24.02 -16.39 11.63
N THR A 3 -25.20 -16.90 11.28
CA THR A 3 -25.37 -18.06 10.38
C THR A 3 -26.11 -17.70 9.07
N SER A 4 -26.79 -16.55 9.05
CA SER A 4 -27.60 -16.14 7.91
C SER A 4 -26.80 -15.30 6.91
N LEU A 5 -26.77 -15.73 5.64
CA LEU A 5 -26.20 -14.98 4.54
C LEU A 5 -26.95 -13.66 4.23
N GLN A 6 -28.18 -13.51 4.74
CA GLN A 6 -29.03 -12.33 4.58
C GLN A 6 -28.84 -11.29 5.69
N ASN A 7 -27.99 -11.59 6.69
CA ASN A 7 -27.69 -10.64 7.76
C ASN A 7 -27.18 -9.30 7.21
N ALA A 8 -27.61 -8.20 7.78
CA ALA A 8 -27.26 -6.84 7.30
C ALA A 8 -25.75 -6.58 7.34
N ARG A 9 -25.05 -7.04 8.39
CA ARG A 9 -23.59 -6.91 8.50
C ARG A 9 -22.84 -7.71 7.44
N VAL A 10 -23.31 -8.93 7.13
CA VAL A 10 -22.74 -9.75 6.04
C VAL A 10 -22.89 -9.03 4.70
N LYS A 11 -24.06 -8.45 4.43
CA LYS A 11 -24.31 -7.67 3.22
C LYS A 11 -23.41 -6.42 3.16
N GLN A 12 -23.20 -5.75 4.27
CA GLN A 12 -22.29 -4.59 4.36
C GLN A 12 -20.88 -4.99 3.98
N VAL A 13 -20.30 -6.03 4.61
CA VAL A 13 -18.96 -6.52 4.29
C VAL A 13 -18.82 -6.86 2.81
N VAL A 14 -19.79 -7.56 2.24
CA VAL A 14 -19.77 -7.89 0.81
C VAL A 14 -19.78 -6.64 -0.09
N ARG A 15 -20.52 -5.59 0.28
CA ARG A 15 -20.53 -4.31 -0.45
C ARG A 15 -19.20 -3.58 -0.36
N LEU A 16 -18.53 -3.61 0.80
CA LEU A 16 -17.21 -2.96 0.99
C LEU A 16 -16.10 -3.51 0.11
N ARG A 17 -16.28 -4.63 -0.60
CA ARG A 17 -15.37 -5.06 -1.67
C ARG A 17 -15.30 -4.05 -2.82
N GLN A 18 -16.35 -3.25 -3.03
CA GLN A 18 -16.43 -2.26 -4.10
C GLN A 18 -15.99 -0.88 -3.59
N ARG A 19 -15.12 -0.20 -4.35
CA ARG A 19 -14.56 1.12 -4.02
C ARG A 19 -15.64 2.14 -3.63
N ARG A 20 -16.71 2.26 -4.42
CA ARG A 20 -17.79 3.20 -4.17
C ARG A 20 -18.41 3.10 -2.77
N HIS A 21 -18.51 1.86 -2.25
CA HIS A 21 -19.07 1.65 -0.90
C HIS A 21 -18.05 1.97 0.19
N ARG A 22 -16.77 1.65 -0.03
CA ARG A 22 -15.69 2.06 0.90
C ARG A 22 -15.64 3.58 1.04
N GLU A 23 -15.72 4.29 -0.08
CA GLU A 23 -15.69 5.76 -0.09
C GLU A 23 -16.93 6.37 0.56
N SER A 24 -18.14 5.85 0.24
CA SER A 24 -19.39 6.38 0.81
C SER A 24 -19.56 6.08 2.30
N GLU A 25 -19.18 4.88 2.75
CA GLU A 25 -19.29 4.47 4.15
C GLU A 25 -18.05 4.88 4.98
N ARG A 26 -16.97 5.32 4.32
CA ARG A 26 -15.65 5.58 4.94
C ARG A 26 -15.13 4.40 5.75
N LEU A 27 -15.35 3.19 5.24
CA LEU A 27 -14.95 1.92 5.83
C LEU A 27 -14.19 1.09 4.81
N PHE A 28 -13.29 0.24 5.29
CA PHE A 28 -12.57 -0.71 4.44
C PHE A 28 -12.41 -2.07 5.11
N LEU A 29 -11.94 -3.06 4.34
CA LEU A 29 -11.76 -4.43 4.79
C LEU A 29 -10.29 -4.77 4.98
N ILE A 30 -10.00 -5.48 6.07
CA ILE A 30 -8.70 -6.09 6.34
C ILE A 30 -8.95 -7.59 6.52
N GLU A 31 -8.42 -8.42 5.63
CA GLU A 31 -8.59 -9.87 5.71
C GLU A 31 -7.25 -10.56 5.88
N GLY A 32 -7.13 -11.38 6.90
CA GLY A 32 -5.98 -12.18 7.20
C GLY A 32 -5.31 -11.82 8.52
N TYR A 33 -4.69 -12.85 9.12
CA TYR A 33 -4.01 -12.70 10.42
C TYR A 33 -2.91 -11.62 10.38
N ARG A 34 -2.00 -11.69 9.38
CA ARG A 34 -0.86 -10.76 9.29
C ARG A 34 -1.29 -9.33 9.05
N GLU A 35 -2.28 -9.17 8.18
CA GLU A 35 -2.81 -7.87 7.81
C GLU A 35 -3.49 -7.20 9.00
N ILE A 36 -4.29 -7.95 9.78
CA ILE A 36 -4.95 -7.45 10.99
C ILE A 36 -3.93 -7.20 12.09
N GLN A 37 -2.96 -8.09 12.29
CA GLN A 37 -1.90 -7.90 13.28
C GLN A 37 -1.16 -6.58 13.02
N ARG A 38 -0.71 -6.33 11.79
CA ARG A 38 -0.02 -5.09 11.43
C ARG A 38 -0.90 -3.85 11.57
N ALA A 39 -2.18 -3.97 11.23
CA ALA A 39 -3.13 -2.89 11.44
C ALA A 39 -3.23 -2.53 12.93
N VAL A 40 -3.33 -3.53 13.82
CA VAL A 40 -3.39 -3.33 15.27
C VAL A 40 -2.07 -2.74 15.79
N GLU A 41 -0.92 -3.27 15.36
CA GLU A 41 0.41 -2.74 15.70
C GLU A 41 0.58 -1.27 15.27
N ALA A 42 0.00 -0.89 14.14
CA ALA A 42 -0.04 0.48 13.63
C ALA A 42 -1.17 1.34 14.24
N SER A 43 -1.85 0.85 15.27
CA SER A 43 -2.97 1.54 15.93
C SER A 43 -4.15 1.87 15.01
N VAL A 44 -4.36 1.08 13.95
CA VAL A 44 -5.56 1.17 13.14
C VAL A 44 -6.75 0.70 13.96
N ARG A 45 -7.73 1.57 14.12
CA ARG A 45 -8.96 1.26 14.85
C ARG A 45 -9.76 0.19 14.13
N ILE A 46 -10.11 -0.89 14.84
CA ILE A 46 -10.99 -1.94 14.31
C ILE A 46 -12.43 -1.68 14.76
N HIS A 47 -13.35 -1.58 13.83
CA HIS A 47 -14.78 -1.37 14.09
C HIS A 47 -15.51 -2.68 14.36
N ALA A 48 -15.20 -3.69 13.54
CA ALA A 48 -15.75 -5.04 13.71
C ALA A 48 -14.73 -6.08 13.25
N LEU A 49 -14.63 -7.17 13.99
CA LEU A 49 -13.86 -8.36 13.64
C LEU A 49 -14.79 -9.56 13.51
N PHE A 50 -14.84 -10.14 12.33
CA PHE A 50 -15.59 -11.37 12.07
C PHE A 50 -14.63 -12.56 12.13
N THR A 51 -14.99 -13.59 12.88
CA THR A 51 -14.14 -14.76 13.13
C THR A 51 -14.82 -16.05 12.72
N CYS A 52 -14.07 -16.96 12.10
CA CYS A 52 -14.50 -18.33 11.84
C CYS A 52 -13.41 -19.30 12.33
N GLU A 53 -13.57 -19.84 13.54
CA GLU A 53 -12.56 -20.68 14.19
C GLU A 53 -12.18 -21.92 13.37
N GLN A 54 -13.08 -22.45 12.56
CA GLN A 54 -12.81 -23.59 11.68
C GLN A 54 -11.69 -23.35 10.68
N PHE A 55 -11.41 -22.08 10.34
CA PHE A 55 -10.36 -21.68 9.41
C PHE A 55 -9.08 -21.19 10.10
N PHE A 56 -9.02 -21.18 11.42
CA PHE A 56 -7.82 -20.78 12.15
C PHE A 56 -6.69 -21.77 11.88
N SER A 57 -5.60 -21.26 11.32
CA SER A 57 -4.43 -22.07 10.97
C SER A 57 -3.22 -21.85 11.90
N ARG A 58 -3.29 -20.85 12.79
CA ARG A 58 -2.21 -20.43 13.67
C ARG A 58 -2.62 -20.56 15.14
N SER A 59 -1.68 -20.93 15.98
CA SER A 59 -1.91 -21.08 17.44
C SER A 59 -2.19 -19.76 18.14
N ASP A 60 -1.62 -18.66 17.63
CA ASP A 60 -1.69 -17.30 18.18
C ASP A 60 -2.91 -16.49 17.68
N THR A 61 -3.75 -17.06 16.80
CA THR A 61 -4.94 -16.38 16.27
C THR A 61 -5.90 -15.91 17.36
N LYS A 62 -6.10 -16.76 18.41
CA LYS A 62 -6.98 -16.41 19.54
C LYS A 62 -6.43 -15.24 20.36
N ASP A 63 -5.12 -15.08 20.42
CA ASP A 63 -4.49 -13.96 21.13
C ASP A 63 -4.75 -12.65 20.42
N LEU A 64 -4.62 -12.61 19.09
CA LEU A 64 -4.99 -11.44 18.27
C LEU A 64 -6.47 -11.10 18.41
N VAL A 65 -7.36 -12.11 18.40
CA VAL A 65 -8.80 -11.88 18.63
C VAL A 65 -9.05 -11.27 20.00
N ARG A 66 -8.38 -11.74 21.05
CA ARG A 66 -8.50 -11.16 22.40
C ARG A 66 -7.96 -9.73 22.47
N GLN A 67 -6.86 -9.46 21.78
CA GLN A 67 -6.29 -8.12 21.69
C GLN A 67 -7.27 -7.14 21.06
N VAL A 68 -7.90 -7.51 19.94
CA VAL A 68 -8.93 -6.67 19.30
C VAL A 68 -10.16 -6.53 20.20
N ALA A 69 -10.60 -7.59 20.88
CA ALA A 69 -11.75 -7.57 21.78
C ALA A 69 -11.54 -6.73 23.04
N ALA A 70 -10.29 -6.40 23.38
CA ALA A 70 -9.98 -5.51 24.51
C ALA A 70 -10.26 -4.03 24.20
N ASP A 71 -10.38 -3.66 22.92
CA ASP A 71 -10.84 -2.34 22.51
C ASP A 71 -12.36 -2.25 22.66
N VAL A 72 -12.83 -1.32 23.50
CA VAL A 72 -14.25 -1.15 23.82
C VAL A 72 -15.10 -0.73 22.62
N ASP A 73 -14.47 -0.16 21.62
CA ASP A 73 -15.14 0.28 20.37
C ASP A 73 -15.19 -0.83 19.31
N ALA A 74 -14.48 -1.92 19.50
CA ALA A 74 -14.45 -3.05 18.58
C ALA A 74 -15.53 -4.08 18.90
N THR A 75 -16.26 -4.53 17.87
CA THR A 75 -17.19 -5.66 18.02
C THR A 75 -16.54 -6.94 17.45
N VAL A 76 -16.55 -8.04 18.21
CA VAL A 76 -16.07 -9.34 17.72
C VAL A 76 -17.27 -10.28 17.54
N GLU A 77 -17.43 -10.82 16.33
CA GLU A 77 -18.55 -11.67 15.97
C GLU A 77 -18.10 -12.98 15.32
N ALA A 78 -18.46 -14.07 15.96
CA ALA A 78 -18.30 -15.40 15.37
C ALA A 78 -19.30 -15.59 14.22
N VAL A 79 -18.86 -16.15 13.10
CA VAL A 79 -19.68 -16.46 11.95
C VAL A 79 -19.52 -17.93 11.53
N SER A 80 -20.52 -18.50 10.86
CA SER A 80 -20.41 -19.86 10.28
C SER A 80 -19.44 -19.84 9.07
N SER A 81 -18.89 -21.01 8.72
CA SER A 81 -18.00 -21.18 7.56
C SER A 81 -18.65 -20.73 6.25
N ALA A 82 -19.94 -20.99 6.05
CA ALA A 82 -20.66 -20.53 4.86
C ALA A 82 -20.79 -19.00 4.81
N VAL A 83 -21.03 -18.34 5.95
CA VAL A 83 -21.08 -16.89 6.05
C VAL A 83 -19.69 -16.31 5.82
N PHE A 84 -18.66 -16.87 6.45
CA PHE A 84 -17.29 -16.41 6.27
C PHE A 84 -16.83 -16.51 4.82
N ALA A 85 -17.06 -17.66 4.15
CA ALA A 85 -16.77 -17.85 2.74
C ALA A 85 -17.48 -16.82 1.83
N LYS A 86 -18.71 -16.42 2.17
CA LYS A 86 -19.43 -15.33 1.48
C LYS A 86 -18.77 -13.98 1.67
N MET A 87 -18.22 -13.70 2.85
CA MET A 87 -17.61 -12.43 3.23
C MET A 87 -16.16 -12.33 2.75
N SER A 88 -15.44 -13.42 2.70
CA SER A 88 -14.03 -13.50 2.30
C SER A 88 -13.80 -13.00 0.88
N VAL A 89 -12.70 -12.27 0.67
CA VAL A 89 -12.27 -11.76 -0.64
C VAL A 89 -11.36 -12.77 -1.36
N ARG A 90 -10.83 -13.75 -0.62
CA ARG A 90 -9.88 -14.76 -1.12
C ARG A 90 -10.34 -16.18 -0.87
N ASP A 91 -9.84 -17.11 -1.68
CA ASP A 91 -9.88 -18.53 -1.37
C ASP A 91 -8.80 -18.87 -0.33
N GLY A 92 -9.09 -19.82 0.58
CA GLY A 92 -8.13 -20.25 1.61
C GLY A 92 -7.86 -19.20 2.69
N SER A 93 -8.90 -18.53 3.17
CA SER A 93 -8.81 -17.58 4.27
C SER A 93 -8.42 -18.28 5.59
N ASP A 94 -7.79 -17.53 6.50
CA ASP A 94 -7.42 -17.97 7.87
C ASP A 94 -8.47 -17.63 8.94
N GLY A 95 -9.69 -17.28 8.51
CA GLY A 95 -10.84 -17.11 9.40
C GLY A 95 -10.94 -15.77 10.11
N LEU A 96 -10.18 -14.77 9.69
CA LEU A 96 -10.21 -13.41 10.23
C LEU A 96 -10.51 -12.37 9.17
N LEU A 97 -11.54 -11.53 9.41
CA LEU A 97 -11.90 -10.41 8.55
C LEU A 97 -12.34 -9.23 9.43
N ALA A 98 -11.64 -8.10 9.30
CA ALA A 98 -11.96 -6.88 10.02
C ALA A 98 -12.57 -5.81 9.10
N VAL A 99 -13.39 -4.95 9.70
CA VAL A 99 -13.88 -3.70 9.14
C VAL A 99 -13.27 -2.56 9.95
N ALA A 100 -12.66 -1.60 9.27
CA ALA A 100 -12.00 -0.46 9.89
C ALA A 100 -12.41 0.85 9.23
N PRO A 101 -12.39 2.01 9.94
CA PRO A 101 -12.56 3.33 9.36
C PRO A 101 -11.42 3.67 8.39
N SER A 102 -11.77 4.26 7.25
CA SER A 102 -10.77 4.69 6.28
C SER A 102 -9.90 5.82 6.85
N PRO A 103 -8.57 5.67 6.84
CA PRO A 103 -7.67 6.75 7.26
C PRO A 103 -7.72 7.93 6.30
N ALA A 104 -7.45 9.12 6.82
CA ALA A 104 -7.46 10.37 6.06
C ALA A 104 -6.11 10.69 5.39
N TRP A 105 -5.32 9.72 5.02
CA TRP A 105 -3.97 9.85 4.48
C TRP A 105 -3.78 11.03 3.53
N SER A 106 -3.14 12.09 4.01
CA SER A 106 -2.88 13.31 3.25
C SER A 106 -1.38 13.63 3.16
N LEU A 107 -0.99 14.47 2.20
CA LEU A 107 0.39 14.97 2.09
C LEU A 107 0.80 15.79 3.32
N GLY A 108 -0.16 16.47 3.95
CA GLY A 108 0.10 17.27 5.15
C GLY A 108 0.48 16.47 6.39
N ASP A 109 0.15 15.17 6.41
CA ASP A 109 0.48 14.27 7.52
C ASP A 109 1.86 13.63 7.38
N MET A 110 2.55 13.85 6.23
CA MET A 110 3.85 13.24 5.96
C MET A 110 4.99 14.02 6.57
N THR A 111 5.82 13.36 7.35
CA THR A 111 7.10 13.91 7.81
C THR A 111 8.12 13.87 6.67
N VAL A 112 8.85 14.97 6.47
CA VAL A 112 9.88 15.08 5.43
C VAL A 112 11.25 15.24 6.10
N PRO A 113 12.04 14.16 6.26
CA PRO A 113 13.41 14.23 6.75
C PRO A 113 14.33 14.93 5.73
N ALA A 114 15.44 15.51 6.22
CA ALA A 114 16.43 16.21 5.38
C ALA A 114 16.92 15.36 4.20
N ASN A 115 17.11 14.06 4.40
CA ASN A 115 17.50 13.10 3.38
C ASN A 115 16.39 12.07 3.12
N GLY A 116 15.12 12.51 3.03
CA GLY A 116 13.96 11.65 2.86
C GLY A 116 14.04 10.79 1.58
N LEU A 117 13.56 9.55 1.67
CA LEU A 117 13.36 8.66 0.52
C LEU A 117 11.87 8.41 0.36
N PHE A 118 11.32 8.88 -0.74
CA PHE A 118 9.91 8.73 -1.06
C PHE A 118 9.70 7.88 -2.31
N LEU A 119 8.50 7.34 -2.44
CA LEU A 119 8.05 6.71 -3.67
C LEU A 119 6.73 7.37 -4.08
N VAL A 120 6.61 7.72 -5.36
CA VAL A 120 5.38 8.26 -5.96
C VAL A 120 4.89 7.30 -7.03
N SER A 121 3.69 6.76 -6.84
CA SER A 121 2.98 5.95 -7.83
C SER A 121 1.91 6.81 -8.49
N THR A 122 2.08 7.14 -9.77
CA THR A 122 1.16 8.06 -10.46
C THR A 122 -0.14 7.38 -10.88
N ALA A 123 -0.08 6.16 -11.39
CA ALA A 123 -1.25 5.48 -11.96
C ALA A 123 -1.09 3.94 -11.98
N THR A 124 -0.59 3.33 -10.91
CA THR A 124 -0.54 1.85 -10.83
C THR A 124 -1.95 1.27 -10.92
N GLU A 125 -2.21 0.43 -11.91
CA GLU A 125 -3.55 -0.06 -12.23
C GLU A 125 -3.90 -1.34 -11.48
N LYS A 126 -2.91 -2.24 -11.30
CA LYS A 126 -3.14 -3.57 -10.70
C LYS A 126 -2.96 -3.53 -9.19
N PRO A 127 -3.99 -3.93 -8.41
CA PRO A 127 -3.90 -3.98 -6.94
C PRO A 127 -2.70 -4.80 -6.42
N GLY A 128 -2.37 -5.91 -7.10
CA GLY A 128 -1.20 -6.73 -6.76
C GLY A 128 0.12 -5.98 -6.90
N ASN A 129 0.28 -5.17 -7.95
CA ASN A 129 1.48 -4.35 -8.15
C ASN A 129 1.59 -3.28 -7.06
N LEU A 130 0.52 -2.52 -6.79
CA LEU A 130 0.53 -1.51 -5.74
C LEU A 130 0.86 -2.13 -4.36
N GLY A 131 0.25 -3.27 -4.01
CA GLY A 131 0.55 -3.95 -2.76
C GLY A 131 2.01 -4.43 -2.68
N THR A 132 2.57 -4.93 -3.79
CA THR A 132 3.98 -5.34 -3.86
C THR A 132 4.91 -4.12 -3.74
N ILE A 133 4.57 -2.99 -4.36
CA ILE A 133 5.30 -1.71 -4.22
C ILE A 133 5.33 -1.30 -2.75
N LEU A 134 4.19 -1.27 -2.06
CA LEU A 134 4.10 -0.92 -0.65
C LEU A 134 4.95 -1.84 0.23
N ARG A 135 4.94 -3.15 -0.04
CA ARG A 135 5.78 -4.11 0.66
C ARG A 135 7.28 -3.87 0.43
N SER A 136 7.69 -3.54 -0.80
CA SER A 136 9.08 -3.22 -1.12
C SER A 136 9.50 -1.89 -0.50
N ALA A 137 8.60 -0.91 -0.45
CA ALA A 137 8.81 0.38 0.21
C ALA A 137 9.04 0.22 1.71
N ASP A 138 8.22 -0.59 2.39
CA ASP A 138 8.41 -0.96 3.80
C ASP A 138 9.78 -1.63 4.03
N ALA A 139 10.11 -2.64 3.23
CA ALA A 139 11.38 -3.36 3.33
C ALA A 139 12.61 -2.47 3.06
N ALA A 140 12.47 -1.48 2.17
CA ALA A 140 13.50 -0.48 1.92
C ALA A 140 13.50 0.64 2.97
N GLY A 141 12.51 0.71 3.84
CA GLY A 141 12.37 1.74 4.89
C GLY A 141 12.24 3.14 4.30
N VAL A 142 11.33 3.34 3.37
CA VAL A 142 11.04 4.68 2.84
C VAL A 142 10.38 5.56 3.89
N ASP A 143 10.54 6.85 3.77
CA ASP A 143 9.89 7.84 4.66
C ASP A 143 8.43 8.09 4.25
N GLY A 144 8.03 7.69 3.04
CA GLY A 144 6.63 7.72 2.64
C GLY A 144 6.37 7.23 1.21
N VAL A 145 5.12 6.84 0.99
CA VAL A 145 4.59 6.49 -0.33
C VAL A 145 3.43 7.39 -0.67
N VAL A 146 3.50 8.05 -1.82
CA VAL A 146 2.42 8.88 -2.35
C VAL A 146 1.75 8.14 -3.50
N VAL A 147 0.43 7.95 -3.41
CA VAL A 147 -0.36 7.34 -4.47
C VAL A 147 -1.26 8.40 -5.08
N CYS A 148 -1.04 8.71 -6.35
CA CYS A 148 -1.89 9.64 -7.07
C CYS A 148 -3.29 9.07 -7.28
N SER A 149 -4.29 9.92 -7.16
CA SER A 149 -5.70 9.53 -7.05
C SER A 149 -6.29 8.87 -8.30
N ALA A 150 -5.61 8.95 -9.43
CA ALA A 150 -6.04 8.34 -10.70
C ALA A 150 -5.83 6.82 -10.76
N GLY A 151 -5.02 6.25 -9.84
CA GLY A 151 -4.68 4.83 -9.83
C GLY A 151 -5.60 3.94 -8.98
N THR A 152 -5.07 2.78 -8.64
CA THR A 152 -5.72 1.78 -7.79
C THR A 152 -5.99 2.36 -6.40
N ASP A 153 -7.16 2.06 -5.86
CA ASP A 153 -7.49 2.40 -4.48
C ASP A 153 -6.59 1.64 -3.49
N VAL A 154 -5.84 2.39 -2.69
CA VAL A 154 -4.90 1.85 -1.68
C VAL A 154 -5.60 0.94 -0.67
N LEU A 155 -6.87 1.23 -0.34
CA LEU A 155 -7.69 0.44 0.58
C LEU A 155 -8.45 -0.70 -0.10
N ASN A 156 -8.13 -1.00 -1.36
CA ASN A 156 -8.62 -2.20 -2.01
C ASN A 156 -8.14 -3.44 -1.22
N PRO A 157 -9.03 -4.38 -0.84
CA PRO A 157 -8.64 -5.55 -0.05
C PRO A 157 -7.49 -6.37 -0.67
N ASN A 158 -7.38 -6.37 -2.02
CA ASN A 158 -6.27 -7.03 -2.69
C ASN A 158 -4.94 -6.26 -2.57
N VAL A 159 -4.96 -4.92 -2.42
CA VAL A 159 -3.77 -4.12 -2.10
C VAL A 159 -3.31 -4.42 -0.68
N VAL A 160 -4.22 -4.35 0.29
CA VAL A 160 -3.93 -4.66 1.70
C VAL A 160 -3.31 -6.05 1.83
N ARG A 161 -3.88 -7.05 1.17
CA ARG A 161 -3.37 -8.42 1.14
C ARG A 161 -2.00 -8.52 0.47
N ALA A 162 -1.83 -7.97 -0.73
CA ALA A 162 -0.59 -8.06 -1.49
C ALA A 162 0.57 -7.34 -0.77
N SER A 163 0.27 -6.30 -0.01
CA SER A 163 1.23 -5.64 0.88
C SER A 163 1.51 -6.44 2.14
N LEU A 164 0.78 -7.52 2.43
CA LEU A 164 0.80 -8.23 3.72
C LEU A 164 0.53 -7.30 4.92
N GLY A 165 -0.25 -6.23 4.72
CA GLY A 165 -0.55 -5.22 5.73
C GLY A 165 0.52 -4.15 5.93
N THR A 166 1.65 -4.14 5.18
CA THR A 166 2.67 -3.09 5.30
C THR A 166 2.15 -1.70 4.91
N VAL A 167 1.03 -1.64 4.20
CA VAL A 167 0.30 -0.39 3.95
C VAL A 167 -0.03 0.38 5.24
N PHE A 168 -0.08 -0.28 6.39
CA PHE A 168 -0.32 0.34 7.69
C PHE A 168 0.99 0.69 8.43
N SER A 169 2.13 0.11 8.03
CA SER A 169 3.43 0.30 8.70
C SER A 169 4.20 1.49 8.17
N ILE A 170 3.92 1.95 6.96
CA ILE A 170 4.59 3.06 6.30
C ILE A 170 3.66 4.27 6.19
N PRO A 171 4.19 5.51 6.22
CA PRO A 171 3.40 6.69 5.89
C PRO A 171 2.91 6.60 4.44
N VAL A 172 1.58 6.71 4.24
CA VAL A 172 0.96 6.75 2.91
C VAL A 172 0.18 8.03 2.76
N ALA A 173 0.29 8.69 1.61
CA ALA A 173 -0.56 9.81 1.25
C ALA A 173 -1.30 9.55 -0.07
N ARG A 174 -2.47 10.17 -0.20
CA ARG A 174 -3.26 10.20 -1.43
C ARG A 174 -3.51 11.65 -1.81
N ALA A 175 -3.16 12.01 -3.04
CA ALA A 175 -3.40 13.36 -3.56
C ALA A 175 -3.54 13.33 -5.08
N ASP A 176 -4.02 14.43 -5.66
CA ASP A 176 -3.98 14.63 -7.10
C ASP A 176 -2.55 14.93 -7.57
N PRO A 177 -2.23 14.69 -8.86
CA PRO A 177 -0.88 14.88 -9.39
C PRO A 177 -0.30 16.28 -9.19
N ASP A 178 -1.13 17.32 -9.32
CA ASP A 178 -0.67 18.73 -9.16
C ASP A 178 -0.26 19.01 -7.73
N SER A 179 -1.08 18.61 -6.78
CA SER A 179 -0.77 18.74 -5.35
C SER A 179 0.52 17.99 -4.99
N VAL A 180 0.75 16.81 -5.57
CA VAL A 180 2.00 16.04 -5.34
C VAL A 180 3.21 16.77 -5.90
N ARG A 181 3.14 17.29 -7.15
CA ARG A 181 4.24 18.06 -7.76
C ARG A 181 4.58 19.30 -6.93
N LEU A 182 3.56 20.04 -6.48
CA LEU A 182 3.75 21.21 -5.63
C LEU A 182 4.39 20.85 -4.27
N TRP A 183 3.96 19.75 -3.66
CA TRP A 183 4.50 19.26 -2.41
C TRP A 183 5.98 18.86 -2.54
N LEU A 184 6.33 18.09 -3.58
CA LEU A 184 7.71 17.71 -3.86
C LEU A 184 8.62 18.93 -4.07
N LYS A 185 8.15 19.91 -4.85
CA LYS A 185 8.86 21.18 -5.09
C LYS A 185 9.02 22.01 -3.81
N HIS A 186 7.96 22.14 -3.02
CA HIS A 186 7.99 22.89 -1.75
C HIS A 186 9.04 22.34 -0.78
N HIS A 187 9.15 21.03 -0.70
CA HIS A 187 10.10 20.35 0.18
C HIS A 187 11.47 20.08 -0.46
N THR A 188 11.72 20.59 -1.66
CA THR A 188 12.98 20.41 -2.40
C THR A 188 13.35 18.92 -2.55
N ILE A 189 12.35 18.06 -2.75
CA ILE A 189 12.52 16.63 -2.97
C ILE A 189 12.79 16.41 -4.46
N ARG A 190 13.95 15.86 -4.81
CA ARG A 190 14.32 15.56 -6.20
C ARG A 190 13.45 14.45 -6.77
N ILE A 191 13.03 14.57 -8.01
CA ILE A 191 12.19 13.59 -8.70
C ILE A 191 13.05 12.74 -9.62
N ILE A 192 13.14 11.44 -9.35
CA ILE A 192 13.85 10.45 -10.15
C ILE A 192 12.82 9.58 -10.86
N ALA A 193 12.59 9.84 -12.14
CA ALA A 193 11.58 9.18 -12.93
C ALA A 193 12.10 7.86 -13.53
N ALA A 194 11.39 6.76 -13.29
CA ALA A 194 11.63 5.49 -13.95
C ALA A 194 10.95 5.50 -15.34
N ALA A 195 11.77 5.60 -16.39
CA ALA A 195 11.31 5.64 -17.78
C ALA A 195 12.14 4.68 -18.63
N PRO A 196 11.54 3.68 -19.28
CA PRO A 196 12.28 2.66 -20.06
C PRO A 196 13.09 3.24 -21.21
N ASP A 197 12.68 4.40 -21.75
CA ASP A 197 13.29 5.13 -22.87
C ASP A 197 14.34 6.16 -22.44
N ALA A 198 14.67 6.25 -21.13
CA ALA A 198 15.70 7.16 -20.65
C ALA A 198 17.10 6.72 -21.11
N ASP A 199 17.99 7.69 -21.33
CA ASP A 199 19.40 7.43 -21.70
C ASP A 199 20.23 6.91 -20.53
N ARG A 200 19.99 7.46 -19.33
CA ARG A 200 20.78 7.15 -18.12
C ARG A 200 20.32 5.87 -17.46
N LEU A 201 21.28 5.10 -16.92
CA LEU A 201 20.96 3.97 -16.06
C LEU A 201 20.57 4.42 -14.64
N TYR A 202 19.70 3.67 -13.99
CA TYR A 202 19.22 3.96 -12.63
C TYR A 202 20.35 4.10 -11.59
N ILE A 203 21.47 3.41 -11.77
CA ILE A 203 22.65 3.47 -10.90
C ILE A 203 23.43 4.78 -11.01
N GLU A 204 23.21 5.57 -12.05
CA GLU A 204 23.89 6.84 -12.32
C GLU A 204 23.19 8.03 -11.68
N ALA A 205 21.96 7.86 -11.19
CA ALA A 205 21.26 8.90 -10.46
C ALA A 205 21.75 8.97 -9.01
N ASP A 206 21.93 10.19 -8.50
CA ASP A 206 22.25 10.40 -7.09
C ASP A 206 20.98 10.29 -6.24
N MET A 207 20.86 9.18 -5.51
CA MET A 207 19.76 8.89 -4.60
C MET A 207 20.14 9.08 -3.12
N THR A 208 21.26 9.73 -2.84
CA THR A 208 21.77 9.94 -1.47
C THR A 208 21.05 11.06 -0.75
N ARG A 209 20.58 12.06 -1.50
CA ARG A 209 19.83 13.22 -0.99
C ARG A 209 18.33 12.94 -0.94
N SER A 210 17.56 13.92 -0.42
CA SER A 210 16.09 13.83 -0.44
C SER A 210 15.58 13.64 -1.87
N CYS A 211 14.93 12.49 -2.12
CA CYS A 211 14.42 12.15 -3.45
C CYS A 211 13.15 11.31 -3.39
N ALA A 212 12.38 11.41 -4.47
CA ALA A 212 11.20 10.60 -4.74
C ALA A 212 11.43 9.76 -6.00
N ILE A 213 11.32 8.45 -5.89
CA ILE A 213 11.29 7.55 -7.04
C ILE A 213 9.88 7.62 -7.63
N LEU A 214 9.78 8.05 -8.89
CA LEU A 214 8.52 8.24 -9.59
C LEU A 214 8.25 7.08 -10.54
N LEU A 215 7.09 6.45 -10.37
CA LEU A 215 6.64 5.30 -11.16
C LEU A 215 5.38 5.65 -11.95
N GLY A 216 5.40 5.36 -13.24
CA GLY A 216 4.27 5.53 -14.16
C GLY A 216 3.28 4.36 -14.13
N SER A 217 2.26 4.43 -14.99
CA SER A 217 1.34 3.31 -15.24
C SER A 217 2.03 2.18 -16.01
N GLU A 218 1.46 0.97 -15.91
CA GLU A 218 1.98 -0.20 -16.60
C GLU A 218 1.88 -0.12 -18.13
N HIS A 219 0.93 0.66 -18.64
CA HIS A 219 0.64 0.73 -20.08
C HIS A 219 1.20 1.99 -20.75
N THR A 220 0.99 3.15 -20.14
CA THR A 220 1.33 4.45 -20.75
C THR A 220 2.58 5.10 -20.15
N GLY A 221 3.14 4.50 -19.08
CA GLY A 221 4.29 5.09 -18.38
C GLY A 221 3.92 6.38 -17.65
N LEU A 222 4.82 7.33 -17.65
CA LEU A 222 4.66 8.66 -17.10
C LEU A 222 4.13 9.63 -18.17
N ASP A 223 3.20 10.49 -17.79
CA ASP A 223 2.72 11.55 -18.67
C ASP A 223 3.78 12.66 -18.87
N ILE A 224 3.48 13.57 -19.83
CA ILE A 224 4.42 14.64 -20.21
C ILE A 224 4.72 15.60 -19.07
N GLU A 225 3.77 15.84 -18.17
CA GLU A 225 3.92 16.76 -17.06
C GLU A 225 4.82 16.17 -15.98
N TRP A 226 4.68 14.88 -15.67
CA TRP A 226 5.59 14.19 -14.79
C TRP A 226 7.00 14.08 -15.36
N MET A 227 7.12 13.78 -16.66
CA MET A 227 8.40 13.76 -17.34
C MET A 227 9.08 15.14 -17.35
N ALA A 228 8.33 16.23 -17.51
CA ALA A 228 8.86 17.59 -17.46
C ALA A 228 9.30 18.02 -16.04
N SER A 229 8.66 17.44 -15.00
CA SER A 229 8.96 17.72 -13.59
C SER A 229 10.15 16.91 -13.05
N ALA A 230 10.61 15.89 -13.78
CA ALA A 230 11.68 15.01 -13.32
C ALA A 230 13.06 15.70 -13.38
N ASP A 231 13.80 15.66 -12.27
CA ASP A 231 15.20 16.12 -12.20
C ASP A 231 16.15 15.10 -12.88
N ASP A 232 15.85 13.82 -12.75
CA ASP A 232 16.55 12.74 -13.42
C ASP A 232 15.54 11.78 -14.06
N ARG A 233 15.87 11.30 -15.26
CA ARG A 233 15.15 10.23 -15.94
C ARG A 233 16.10 9.06 -16.09
N VAL A 234 15.67 7.88 -15.59
CA VAL A 234 16.54 6.70 -15.53
C VAL A 234 15.81 5.45 -15.98
N ARG A 235 16.53 4.55 -16.57
CA ARG A 235 16.02 3.22 -16.97
C ARG A 235 16.72 2.10 -16.23
N LEU A 236 16.02 1.00 -16.07
CA LEU A 236 16.62 -0.28 -15.71
C LEU A 236 17.05 -0.97 -17.01
N PRO A 237 18.25 -1.56 -17.06
CA PRO A 237 18.71 -2.23 -18.28
C PRO A 237 17.83 -3.46 -18.57
N SER A 238 17.40 -3.60 -19.81
CA SER A 238 16.79 -4.83 -20.33
C SER A 238 17.70 -5.36 -21.46
N VAL A 239 18.19 -6.57 -21.29
CA VAL A 239 19.07 -7.23 -22.28
C VAL A 239 18.37 -8.36 -23.01
N GLY A 240 17.13 -8.63 -22.67
CA GLY A 240 16.27 -9.64 -23.26
C GLY A 240 15.27 -9.05 -24.28
N HIS A 241 14.21 -9.80 -24.57
CA HIS A 241 13.16 -9.40 -25.51
C HIS A 241 12.04 -8.58 -24.88
N ALA A 242 12.03 -8.41 -23.55
CA ALA A 242 11.01 -7.60 -22.88
C ALA A 242 11.34 -6.11 -22.99
N ASP A 243 10.37 -5.31 -23.39
CA ASP A 243 10.50 -3.86 -23.53
C ASP A 243 10.68 -3.16 -22.18
N SER A 244 10.12 -3.74 -21.11
CA SER A 244 10.22 -3.24 -19.74
C SER A 244 10.01 -4.37 -18.72
N ILE A 245 10.38 -4.12 -17.47
CA ILE A 245 10.08 -5.02 -16.36
C ILE A 245 8.81 -4.56 -15.63
N ASN A 246 8.19 -5.47 -14.89
CA ASN A 246 7.02 -5.16 -14.06
C ASN A 246 7.29 -3.96 -13.15
N VAL A 247 6.33 -3.04 -13.03
CA VAL A 247 6.48 -1.78 -12.27
C VAL A 247 6.84 -2.01 -10.80
N ALA A 248 6.32 -3.04 -10.16
CA ALA A 248 6.67 -3.35 -8.77
C ALA A 248 8.10 -3.90 -8.64
N MET A 249 8.59 -4.62 -9.65
CA MET A 249 9.98 -5.06 -9.71
C MET A 249 10.91 -3.86 -9.93
N ALA A 250 10.55 -2.94 -10.83
CA ALA A 250 11.29 -1.70 -11.05
C ALA A 250 11.39 -0.88 -9.76
N ALA A 251 10.27 -0.69 -9.07
CA ALA A 251 10.24 -0.04 -7.76
C ALA A 251 11.22 -0.69 -6.77
N THR A 252 11.18 -2.02 -6.67
CA THR A 252 12.04 -2.76 -5.74
C THR A 252 13.52 -2.51 -6.05
N VAL A 253 13.94 -2.65 -7.30
CA VAL A 253 15.34 -2.45 -7.71
C VAL A 253 15.81 -1.03 -7.39
N MET A 254 15.02 -0.01 -7.74
CA MET A 254 15.38 1.39 -7.50
C MET A 254 15.44 1.74 -6.01
N LEU A 255 14.48 1.25 -5.22
CA LEU A 255 14.46 1.47 -3.76
C LEU A 255 15.69 0.85 -3.08
N PHE A 256 16.07 -0.36 -3.46
CA PHE A 256 17.26 -1.01 -2.88
C PHE A 256 18.57 -0.40 -3.40
N GLU A 257 18.59 0.14 -4.61
CA GLU A 257 19.73 0.95 -5.07
C GLU A 257 19.88 2.23 -4.24
N ALA A 258 18.77 2.96 -4.00
CA ALA A 258 18.79 4.12 -3.11
C ALA A 258 19.34 3.75 -1.71
N ARG A 259 18.94 2.61 -1.16
CA ARG A 259 19.46 2.12 0.13
C ARG A 259 20.95 1.76 0.05
N ARG A 260 21.40 1.15 -1.05
CA ARG A 260 22.81 0.85 -1.26
C ARG A 260 23.64 2.13 -1.26
N GLN A 261 23.24 3.14 -2.01
CA GLN A 261 23.95 4.42 -2.09
C GLN A 261 24.01 5.12 -0.72
N ARG A 262 22.91 5.14 0.01
CA ARG A 262 22.81 5.79 1.34
C ARG A 262 23.63 5.09 2.43
N ARG A 263 23.81 3.75 2.36
CA ARG A 263 24.65 2.98 3.29
C ARG A 263 26.15 3.17 3.05
N LEU A 264 26.54 3.57 1.84
CA LEU A 264 27.95 3.80 1.47
C LEU A 264 28.43 5.21 1.84
N GLN A 265 27.52 6.09 2.30
CA GLN A 265 27.93 7.37 2.86
C GLN A 265 28.51 7.15 4.26
N PRO A 266 29.66 7.78 4.61
CA PRO A 266 30.14 7.78 5.98
C PRO A 266 29.05 8.36 6.88
N SER A 267 28.81 7.71 8.02
CA SER A 267 28.01 8.32 9.09
C SER A 267 28.76 9.54 9.59
N ASP A 268 28.16 10.72 9.45
CA ASP A 268 28.69 11.95 10.06
C ASP A 268 28.73 11.82 11.58
#